data_c3b88a891c3cb4e859690595711334d6
#
_entry.id   c3b88a891c3cb4e859690595711334d6
#
_cell.length_a   1.000
_cell.length_b   1.000
_cell.length_c   1.000
_cell.angle_alpha   90.00
_cell.angle_beta   90.00
_cell.angle_gamma   90.00
#
_symmetry.space_group_name_H-M   'P 1'
#
loop_
_entity.id
_entity.type
_entity.pdbx_description
1 polymer ?
#
loop_
_entity_poly.entity_id
_entity_poly.type
_entity_poly.pdbx_seq_one_letter_code
_entity_poly.pdbx_strand_id
1 'polypeptide(L)'
;LSNTIIISPRGWGKSSLVNKAAKLAMEKDNNLRICHIDLFNVRNEEHFYSLLAQKVIAATSSKWEEAVENAKSFFSHLVPKISIGTDPTNEVAIDFDWDDVKRNPDEVLDLAEKIAQKKGLKIVICVDEFQNIAEFTDPDYFQKRLRSHWQQHQSVGYCLYGSKRHMMMEVFTNSSKPFYKFGNLMFLNKIDTPYLVEFFNSRFSDTGKSINKDAANLIVELVDNHPYYAQ
;
A
#
# COMPACT_ATOMS: atom_id res chain seq x y z
N LEU A 1 11.44 -6.38 9.75
CA LEU A 1 10.68 -5.24 9.23
C LEU A 1 9.63 -4.79 10.25
N SER A 2 9.43 -3.47 10.41
CA SER A 2 8.40 -2.91 11.30
C SER A 2 7.17 -2.51 10.48
N ASN A 3 5.97 -2.72 11.06
CA ASN A 3 4.73 -2.27 10.42
C ASN A 3 4.46 -0.79 10.75
N THR A 4 3.93 -0.07 9.78
CA THR A 4 3.61 1.36 9.90
C THR A 4 2.16 1.61 9.47
N ILE A 5 1.44 2.39 10.25
CA ILE A 5 0.08 2.82 9.95
C ILE A 5 0.07 4.33 9.77
N ILE A 6 -0.38 4.83 8.60
CA ILE A 6 -0.41 6.27 8.31
C ILE A 6 -1.87 6.72 8.20
N ILE A 7 -2.24 7.67 9.02
CA ILE A 7 -3.60 8.21 9.10
C ILE A 7 -3.56 9.71 8.83
N SER A 8 -4.28 10.17 7.83
CA SER A 8 -4.51 11.60 7.62
C SER A 8 -5.70 11.83 6.69
N PRO A 9 -6.28 13.02 6.67
CA PRO A 9 -7.35 13.37 5.75
C PRO A 9 -6.98 13.17 4.29
N ARG A 10 -7.97 13.12 3.41
CA ARG A 10 -7.77 13.06 1.96
C ARG A 10 -7.04 14.32 1.47
N GLY A 11 -6.17 14.15 0.47
CA GLY A 11 -5.42 15.26 -0.12
C GLY A 11 -4.18 15.72 0.67
N TRP A 12 -3.85 15.05 1.79
CA TRP A 12 -2.69 15.42 2.62
C TRP A 12 -1.38 14.75 2.21
N GLY A 13 -1.32 14.14 1.05
CA GLY A 13 -0.08 13.62 0.48
C GLY A 13 0.36 12.23 0.97
N LYS A 14 -0.52 11.43 1.63
CA LYS A 14 -0.17 10.07 2.09
C LYS A 14 0.47 9.20 1.01
N SER A 15 -0.22 9.03 -0.11
CA SER A 15 0.25 8.17 -1.20
C SER A 15 1.54 8.72 -1.83
N SER A 16 1.68 10.05 -1.94
CA SER A 16 2.93 10.70 -2.39
C SER A 16 4.09 10.45 -1.43
N LEU A 17 3.84 10.53 -0.12
CA LEU A 17 4.84 10.22 0.90
C LEU A 17 5.27 8.76 0.83
N VAL A 18 4.31 7.82 0.78
CA VAL A 18 4.59 6.39 0.70
C VAL A 18 5.38 6.06 -0.58
N ASN A 19 4.99 6.59 -1.73
CA ASN A 19 5.69 6.38 -3.00
C ASN A 19 7.12 6.95 -2.97
N LYS A 20 7.32 8.13 -2.40
CA LYS A 20 8.66 8.72 -2.27
C LYS A 20 9.54 7.90 -1.32
N ALA A 21 9.01 7.51 -0.18
CA ALA A 21 9.72 6.67 0.79
C ALA A 21 10.07 5.29 0.19
N ALA A 22 9.13 4.67 -0.53
CA ALA A 22 9.33 3.40 -1.24
C ALA A 22 10.48 3.49 -2.24
N LYS A 23 10.48 4.54 -3.08
CA LYS A 23 11.56 4.77 -4.06
C LYS A 23 12.92 4.91 -3.38
N LEU A 24 13.03 5.76 -2.37
CA LEU A 24 14.28 5.98 -1.64
C LEU A 24 14.75 4.73 -0.88
N ALA A 25 13.84 3.90 -0.40
CA ALA A 25 14.17 2.65 0.27
C ALA A 25 14.72 1.60 -0.71
N MET A 26 14.11 1.45 -1.89
CA MET A 26 14.60 0.55 -2.95
C MET A 26 15.96 0.98 -3.53
N GLU A 27 16.24 2.29 -3.58
CA GLU A 27 17.57 2.80 -3.98
C GLU A 27 18.68 2.41 -2.98
N LYS A 28 18.32 2.17 -1.71
CA LYS A 28 19.26 1.80 -0.64
C LYS A 28 19.40 0.30 -0.41
N ASP A 29 18.39 -0.50 -0.79
CA ASP A 29 18.40 -1.95 -0.58
C ASP A 29 17.88 -2.65 -1.84
N ASN A 30 18.80 -3.23 -2.62
CA ASN A 30 18.50 -3.93 -3.87
C ASN A 30 17.63 -5.19 -3.67
N ASN A 31 17.57 -5.73 -2.46
CA ASN A 31 16.74 -6.90 -2.12
C ASN A 31 15.33 -6.49 -1.65
N LEU A 32 15.06 -5.20 -1.53
CA LEU A 32 13.74 -4.71 -1.15
C LEU A 32 12.81 -4.66 -2.37
N ARG A 33 11.59 -5.15 -2.19
CA ARG A 33 10.50 -5.01 -3.14
C ARG A 33 9.32 -4.32 -2.47
N ILE A 34 8.68 -3.42 -3.20
CA ILE A 34 7.50 -2.70 -2.70
C ILE A 34 6.30 -3.13 -3.53
N CYS A 35 5.26 -3.55 -2.84
CA CYS A 35 3.98 -3.94 -3.42
C CYS A 35 2.92 -2.90 -3.04
N HIS A 36 2.35 -2.21 -4.01
CA HIS A 36 1.29 -1.21 -3.80
C HIS A 36 -0.07 -1.81 -4.12
N ILE A 37 -0.99 -1.73 -3.17
CA ILE A 37 -2.37 -2.18 -3.27
C ILE A 37 -3.27 -1.00 -2.91
N ASP A 38 -4.26 -0.71 -3.75
CA ASP A 38 -5.29 0.28 -3.48
C ASP A 38 -6.64 -0.43 -3.29
N LEU A 39 -7.22 -0.28 -2.11
CA LEU A 39 -8.51 -0.88 -1.76
C LEU A 39 -9.71 0.02 -2.07
N PHE A 40 -9.52 1.13 -2.77
CA PHE A 40 -10.61 2.06 -3.06
C PHE A 40 -11.80 1.41 -3.76
N ASN A 41 -11.53 0.51 -4.72
CA ASN A 41 -12.56 -0.20 -5.49
C ASN A 41 -12.77 -1.66 -5.05
N VAL A 42 -12.08 -2.11 -4.00
CA VAL A 42 -12.19 -3.50 -3.51
C VAL A 42 -13.38 -3.62 -2.55
N ARG A 43 -14.35 -4.47 -2.90
CA ARG A 43 -15.62 -4.58 -2.17
C ARG A 43 -15.82 -5.90 -1.41
N ASN A 44 -15.01 -6.90 -1.71
CA ASN A 44 -15.14 -8.23 -1.12
C ASN A 44 -13.76 -8.91 -0.97
N GLU A 45 -13.75 -10.01 -0.23
CA GLU A 45 -12.55 -10.79 0.04
C GLU A 45 -11.95 -11.40 -1.24
N GLU A 46 -12.79 -11.87 -2.17
CA GLU A 46 -12.34 -12.48 -3.44
C GLU A 46 -11.46 -11.51 -4.21
N HIS A 47 -11.96 -10.31 -4.45
CA HIS A 47 -11.19 -9.27 -5.14
C HIS A 47 -9.92 -8.88 -4.38
N PHE A 48 -9.96 -8.86 -3.04
CA PHE A 48 -8.77 -8.62 -2.23
C PHE A 48 -7.70 -9.69 -2.44
N TYR A 49 -8.08 -10.98 -2.40
CA TYR A 49 -7.12 -12.08 -2.59
C TYR A 49 -6.51 -12.07 -3.99
N SER A 50 -7.33 -11.89 -5.03
CA SER A 50 -6.84 -11.80 -6.42
C SER A 50 -5.88 -10.62 -6.59
N LEU A 51 -6.24 -9.45 -6.05
CA LEU A 51 -5.39 -8.25 -6.12
C LEU A 51 -4.09 -8.41 -5.35
N LEU A 52 -4.13 -9.00 -4.15
CA LEU A 52 -2.93 -9.27 -3.34
C LEU A 52 -1.96 -10.18 -4.09
N ALA A 53 -2.45 -11.32 -4.61
CA ALA A 53 -1.63 -12.26 -5.36
C ALA A 53 -1.01 -11.60 -6.60
N GLN A 54 -1.82 -10.89 -7.39
CA GLN A 54 -1.38 -10.19 -8.59
C GLN A 54 -0.27 -9.19 -8.28
N LYS A 55 -0.48 -8.30 -7.29
CA LYS A 55 0.48 -7.24 -6.97
C LYS A 55 1.76 -7.78 -6.34
N VAL A 56 1.69 -8.83 -5.53
CA VAL A 56 2.87 -9.50 -4.95
C VAL A 56 3.71 -10.16 -6.04
N ILE A 57 3.08 -10.91 -6.94
CA ILE A 57 3.80 -11.59 -8.04
C ILE A 57 4.41 -10.55 -8.98
N ALA A 58 3.68 -9.50 -9.36
CA ALA A 58 4.19 -8.42 -10.19
C ALA A 58 5.40 -7.71 -9.56
N ALA A 59 5.35 -7.39 -8.26
CA ALA A 59 6.43 -6.72 -7.56
C ALA A 59 7.71 -7.57 -7.40
N THR A 60 7.56 -8.90 -7.47
CA THR A 60 8.66 -9.87 -7.22
C THR A 60 9.16 -10.56 -8.47
N SER A 61 8.64 -10.21 -9.65
CA SER A 61 9.02 -10.76 -10.95
C SER A 61 9.56 -9.67 -11.85
N SER A 62 10.65 -9.96 -12.56
CA SER A 62 11.31 -9.00 -13.45
C SER A 62 10.75 -9.04 -14.88
N LYS A 63 10.18 -10.19 -15.26
CA LYS A 63 9.59 -10.44 -16.57
C LYS A 63 8.28 -11.21 -16.41
N TRP A 64 7.46 -11.17 -17.45
CA TRP A 64 6.17 -11.84 -17.47
C TRP A 64 6.30 -13.36 -17.34
N GLU A 65 7.28 -13.98 -18.00
CA GLU A 65 7.51 -15.43 -17.92
C GLU A 65 7.81 -15.86 -16.47
N GLU A 66 8.61 -15.06 -15.77
CA GLU A 66 8.88 -15.26 -14.34
C GLU A 66 7.63 -15.10 -13.48
N ALA A 67 6.76 -14.14 -13.82
CA ALA A 67 5.49 -13.96 -13.11
C ALA A 67 4.57 -15.18 -13.25
N VAL A 68 4.47 -15.75 -14.45
CA VAL A 68 3.70 -16.98 -14.72
C VAL A 68 4.29 -18.17 -13.98
N GLU A 69 5.61 -18.34 -14.01
CA GLU A 69 6.31 -19.40 -13.31
C GLU A 69 6.12 -19.29 -11.80
N ASN A 70 6.27 -18.09 -11.25
CA ASN A 70 6.00 -17.81 -9.84
C ASN A 70 4.57 -18.16 -9.48
N ALA A 71 3.58 -17.68 -10.26
CA ALA A 71 2.17 -17.97 -10.00
C ALA A 71 1.91 -19.49 -9.96
N LYS A 72 2.51 -20.27 -10.85
CA LYS A 72 2.37 -21.73 -10.85
C LYS A 72 3.12 -22.44 -9.74
N SER A 73 4.29 -21.93 -9.33
CA SER A 73 5.19 -22.63 -8.40
C SER A 73 4.88 -22.38 -6.93
N PHE A 74 4.19 -21.29 -6.59
CA PHE A 74 3.92 -20.92 -5.20
C PHE A 74 2.54 -21.36 -4.68
N PHE A 75 1.65 -21.79 -5.59
CA PHE A 75 0.35 -22.33 -5.22
C PHE A 75 0.35 -23.86 -5.33
N SER A 76 -0.10 -24.54 -4.28
CA SER A 76 -0.16 -26.00 -4.22
C SER A 76 -1.58 -26.53 -4.49
N HIS A 77 -2.59 -25.80 -4.02
CA HIS A 77 -4.01 -26.18 -4.14
C HIS A 77 -4.81 -25.20 -4.98
N LEU A 78 -4.29 -23.96 -5.16
CA LEU A 78 -4.91 -22.96 -6.00
C LEU A 78 -4.37 -23.07 -7.43
N VAL A 79 -5.27 -23.12 -8.40
CA VAL A 79 -4.91 -23.06 -9.83
C VAL A 79 -5.08 -21.61 -10.31
N PRO A 80 -3.99 -20.85 -10.51
CA PRO A 80 -4.12 -19.50 -10.99
C PRO A 80 -4.59 -19.45 -12.44
N LYS A 81 -5.65 -18.71 -12.70
CA LYS A 81 -6.09 -18.33 -14.04
C LYS A 81 -5.30 -17.09 -14.45
N ILE A 82 -4.32 -17.26 -15.32
CA ILE A 82 -3.41 -16.20 -15.72
C ILE A 82 -3.86 -15.67 -17.07
N SER A 83 -4.16 -14.38 -17.14
CA SER A 83 -4.43 -13.67 -18.40
C SER A 83 -3.49 -12.48 -18.57
N ILE A 84 -3.16 -12.18 -19.82
CA ILE A 84 -2.39 -10.99 -20.17
C ILE A 84 -3.40 -9.90 -20.46
N GLY A 85 -3.27 -8.76 -19.76
CA GLY A 85 -4.04 -7.58 -20.10
C GLY A 85 -3.74 -7.13 -21.54
N THR A 86 -4.76 -6.80 -22.28
CA THR A 86 -4.63 -6.20 -23.63
C THR A 86 -4.20 -4.73 -23.58
N ASP A 87 -3.97 -4.20 -22.38
CA ASP A 87 -3.57 -2.82 -22.13
C ASP A 87 -2.04 -2.63 -22.30
N PRO A 88 -1.56 -1.45 -22.78
CA PRO A 88 -0.13 -1.17 -22.97
C PRO A 88 0.76 -1.34 -21.73
N THR A 89 0.17 -1.45 -20.54
CA THR A 89 0.88 -1.69 -19.27
C THR A 89 1.37 -3.12 -19.09
N ASN A 90 0.97 -4.08 -19.96
CA ASN A 90 1.31 -5.51 -19.84
C ASN A 90 1.12 -6.08 -18.41
N GLU A 91 0.09 -5.63 -17.70
CA GLU A 91 -0.18 -6.16 -16.36
C GLU A 91 -0.67 -7.61 -16.46
N VAL A 92 0.00 -8.49 -15.74
CA VAL A 92 -0.43 -9.87 -15.56
C VAL A 92 -1.65 -9.86 -14.66
N ALA A 93 -2.80 -10.25 -15.18
CA ALA A 93 -3.97 -10.50 -14.36
C ALA A 93 -3.93 -11.95 -13.86
N ILE A 94 -4.04 -12.10 -12.54
CA ILE A 94 -4.10 -13.39 -11.86
C ILE A 94 -5.44 -13.45 -11.16
N ASP A 95 -6.20 -14.47 -11.47
CA ASP A 95 -7.48 -14.75 -10.85
C ASP A 95 -7.52 -16.20 -10.40
N PHE A 96 -8.46 -16.57 -9.54
CA PHE A 96 -8.63 -17.90 -8.98
C PHE A 96 -10.09 -18.31 -9.02
N ASP A 97 -10.33 -19.60 -8.85
CA ASP A 97 -11.65 -20.06 -8.47
C ASP A 97 -11.93 -19.67 -7.01
N TRP A 98 -13.02 -18.94 -6.79
CA TRP A 98 -13.34 -18.44 -5.44
C TRP A 98 -13.58 -19.54 -4.42
N ASP A 99 -14.16 -20.65 -4.83
CA ASP A 99 -14.40 -21.78 -3.93
C ASP A 99 -13.08 -22.44 -3.50
N ASP A 100 -12.08 -22.45 -4.37
CA ASP A 100 -10.74 -22.94 -4.03
C ASP A 100 -10.02 -21.97 -3.08
N VAL A 101 -10.13 -20.66 -3.30
CA VAL A 101 -9.58 -19.63 -2.38
C VAL A 101 -10.23 -19.71 -1.02
N LYS A 102 -11.54 -19.90 -0.92
CA LYS A 102 -12.22 -20.08 0.36
C LYS A 102 -11.71 -21.27 1.16
N ARG A 103 -11.33 -22.36 0.48
CA ARG A 103 -10.76 -23.56 1.13
C ARG A 103 -9.29 -23.37 1.52
N ASN A 104 -8.53 -22.61 0.73
CA ASN A 104 -7.08 -22.47 0.88
C ASN A 104 -6.62 -20.99 0.89
N PRO A 105 -7.22 -20.08 1.69
CA PRO A 105 -6.88 -18.67 1.67
C PRO A 105 -5.45 -18.38 2.14
N ASP A 106 -4.89 -19.28 2.94
CA ASP A 106 -3.53 -19.20 3.49
C ASP A 106 -2.47 -19.18 2.38
N GLU A 107 -2.74 -19.84 1.24
CA GLU A 107 -1.81 -19.82 0.11
C GLU A 107 -1.60 -18.40 -0.44
N VAL A 108 -2.66 -17.59 -0.48
CA VAL A 108 -2.59 -16.21 -0.94
C VAL A 108 -2.05 -15.29 0.15
N LEU A 109 -2.49 -15.49 1.41
CA LEU A 109 -2.07 -14.63 2.52
C LEU A 109 -0.57 -14.75 2.82
N ASP A 110 0.00 -15.95 2.71
CA ASP A 110 1.41 -16.22 2.95
C ASP A 110 2.29 -16.12 1.70
N LEU A 111 1.70 -15.81 0.53
CA LEU A 111 2.41 -15.77 -0.75
C LEU A 111 3.65 -14.86 -0.70
N ALA A 112 3.50 -13.66 -0.17
CA ALA A 112 4.59 -12.69 -0.09
C ALA A 112 5.75 -13.21 0.77
N GLU A 113 5.46 -13.83 1.91
CA GLU A 113 6.46 -14.40 2.81
C GLU A 113 7.18 -15.59 2.16
N LYS A 114 6.44 -16.50 1.51
CA LYS A 114 7.00 -17.64 0.79
C LYS A 114 7.95 -17.19 -0.33
N ILE A 115 7.55 -16.18 -1.11
CA ILE A 115 8.40 -15.62 -2.17
C ILE A 115 9.63 -14.95 -1.58
N ALA A 116 9.45 -14.12 -0.52
CA ALA A 116 10.54 -13.41 0.13
C ALA A 116 11.61 -14.38 0.65
N GLN A 117 11.19 -15.42 1.36
CA GLN A 117 12.10 -16.45 1.88
C GLN A 117 12.82 -17.22 0.76
N LYS A 118 12.08 -17.68 -0.26
CA LYS A 118 12.66 -18.46 -1.37
C LYS A 118 13.67 -17.65 -2.20
N LYS A 119 13.41 -16.35 -2.40
CA LYS A 119 14.26 -15.48 -3.24
C LYS A 119 15.28 -14.64 -2.43
N GLY A 120 15.30 -14.73 -1.09
CA GLY A 120 16.14 -13.89 -0.25
C GLY A 120 15.78 -12.41 -0.31
N LEU A 121 14.50 -12.09 -0.50
CA LEU A 121 13.98 -10.72 -0.62
C LEU A 121 13.40 -10.22 0.70
N LYS A 122 13.29 -8.91 0.80
CA LYS A 122 12.42 -8.20 1.75
C LYS A 122 11.27 -7.59 0.97
N ILE A 123 10.05 -7.75 1.45
CA ILE A 123 8.86 -7.19 0.78
C ILE A 123 8.16 -6.23 1.73
N VAL A 124 7.76 -5.06 1.23
CA VAL A 124 6.84 -4.17 1.96
C VAL A 124 5.55 -4.06 1.16
N ILE A 125 4.45 -4.45 1.78
CA ILE A 125 3.11 -4.32 1.22
C ILE A 125 2.50 -3.01 1.72
N CYS A 126 2.32 -2.07 0.79
CA CYS A 126 1.72 -0.77 1.02
C CYS A 126 0.25 -0.82 0.59
N VAL A 127 -0.67 -0.68 1.54
CA VAL A 127 -2.11 -0.78 1.29
C VAL A 127 -2.78 0.55 1.51
N ASP A 128 -3.26 1.17 0.43
CA ASP A 128 -4.06 2.41 0.49
C ASP A 128 -5.53 2.11 0.78
N GLU A 129 -6.20 3.07 1.42
CA GLU A 129 -7.61 3.00 1.85
C GLU A 129 -7.93 1.71 2.63
N PHE A 130 -6.99 1.31 3.52
CA PHE A 130 -7.07 0.05 4.27
C PHE A 130 -8.37 -0.10 5.06
N GLN A 131 -8.97 1.01 5.52
CA GLN A 131 -10.25 0.95 6.24
C GLN A 131 -11.40 0.33 5.44
N ASN A 132 -11.29 0.21 4.12
CA ASN A 132 -12.34 -0.37 3.29
C ASN A 132 -12.56 -1.86 3.56
N ILE A 133 -11.60 -2.57 4.17
CA ILE A 133 -11.83 -3.94 4.65
C ILE A 133 -12.97 -4.05 5.68
N ALA A 134 -13.33 -2.95 6.34
CA ALA A 134 -14.47 -2.89 7.25
C ALA A 134 -15.84 -2.93 6.53
N GLU A 135 -15.84 -2.79 5.21
CA GLU A 135 -17.05 -2.83 4.38
C GLU A 135 -17.30 -4.26 3.79
N PHE A 136 -16.43 -5.25 4.07
CA PHE A 136 -16.60 -6.63 3.62
C PHE A 136 -17.73 -7.33 4.39
N THR A 137 -18.22 -8.46 3.87
CA THR A 137 -19.39 -9.16 4.41
C THR A 137 -19.20 -9.60 5.87
N ASP A 138 -18.01 -10.12 6.22
CA ASP A 138 -17.64 -10.46 7.61
C ASP A 138 -16.29 -9.82 7.95
N PRO A 139 -16.29 -8.51 8.25
CA PRO A 139 -15.04 -7.77 8.39
C PRO A 139 -14.21 -8.21 9.60
N ASP A 140 -14.83 -8.64 10.69
CA ASP A 140 -14.10 -9.07 11.89
C ASP A 140 -13.42 -10.43 11.66
N TYR A 141 -14.07 -11.36 10.99
CA TYR A 141 -13.48 -12.65 10.64
C TYR A 141 -12.33 -12.47 9.64
N PHE A 142 -12.53 -11.67 8.60
CA PHE A 142 -11.51 -11.35 7.62
C PHE A 142 -10.28 -10.68 8.26
N GLN A 143 -10.48 -9.68 9.13
CA GLN A 143 -9.40 -9.02 9.84
C GLN A 143 -8.64 -9.99 10.78
N LYS A 144 -9.33 -10.89 11.48
CA LYS A 144 -8.70 -11.92 12.31
C LYS A 144 -7.81 -12.82 11.47
N ARG A 145 -8.29 -13.26 10.30
CA ARG A 145 -7.52 -14.09 9.37
C ARG A 145 -6.28 -13.34 8.86
N LEU A 146 -6.43 -12.13 8.33
CA LEU A 146 -5.30 -11.31 7.92
C LEU A 146 -4.27 -11.16 9.03
N ARG A 147 -4.73 -10.82 10.24
CA ARG A 147 -3.86 -10.61 11.39
C ARG A 147 -3.10 -11.86 11.79
N SER A 148 -3.75 -13.03 11.76
CA SER A 148 -3.12 -14.30 12.15
C SER A 148 -1.96 -14.69 11.25
N HIS A 149 -2.03 -14.38 9.95
CA HIS A 149 -0.96 -14.59 8.98
C HIS A 149 0.11 -13.48 9.06
N TRP A 150 -0.29 -12.26 8.89
CA TRP A 150 0.62 -11.12 8.74
C TRP A 150 1.53 -10.87 9.94
N GLN A 151 1.07 -11.19 11.15
CA GLN A 151 1.91 -11.07 12.35
C GLN A 151 3.05 -12.11 12.43
N GLN A 152 2.97 -13.19 11.67
CA GLN A 152 3.98 -14.25 11.63
C GLN A 152 5.06 -13.99 10.58
N HIS A 153 4.83 -13.08 9.66
CA HIS A 153 5.75 -12.76 8.60
C HIS A 153 7.02 -12.08 9.15
N GLN A 154 8.18 -12.56 8.71
CA GLN A 154 9.49 -12.06 9.12
C GLN A 154 10.18 -11.26 8.02
N SER A 155 9.96 -11.66 6.77
CA SER A 155 10.54 -11.04 5.57
C SER A 155 9.62 -10.03 4.91
N VAL A 156 8.36 -9.94 5.39
CA VAL A 156 7.35 -8.99 4.89
C VAL A 156 7.01 -7.95 5.97
N GLY A 157 6.97 -6.69 5.57
CA GLY A 157 6.47 -5.58 6.39
C GLY A 157 5.24 -4.94 5.76
N TYR A 158 4.47 -4.23 6.55
CA TYR A 158 3.20 -3.62 6.12
C TYR A 158 3.18 -2.13 6.37
N CYS A 159 2.82 -1.36 5.33
CA CYS A 159 2.51 0.05 5.40
C CYS A 159 1.03 0.23 5.08
N LEU A 160 0.19 0.36 6.11
CA LEU A 160 -1.26 0.46 5.97
C LEU A 160 -1.69 1.91 6.13
N TYR A 161 -2.37 2.47 5.15
CA TYR A 161 -2.76 3.86 5.22
C TYR A 161 -4.17 4.10 4.70
N GLY A 162 -4.77 5.21 5.15
CA GLY A 162 -6.14 5.52 4.79
C GLY A 162 -6.56 6.92 5.17
N SER A 163 -7.66 7.37 4.56
CA SER A 163 -8.14 8.74 4.67
C SER A 163 -9.31 8.91 5.66
N LYS A 164 -10.06 7.87 5.94
CA LYS A 164 -11.20 7.90 6.87
C LYS A 164 -10.68 7.72 8.32
N ARG A 165 -10.24 8.82 8.95
CA ARG A 165 -9.57 8.81 10.26
C ARG A 165 -10.33 7.99 11.31
N HIS A 166 -11.64 8.19 11.43
CA HIS A 166 -12.46 7.48 12.42
C HIS A 166 -12.38 5.95 12.22
N MET A 167 -12.53 5.46 10.99
CA MET A 167 -12.48 4.03 10.69
C MET A 167 -11.08 3.46 10.92
N MET A 168 -10.02 4.17 10.52
CA MET A 168 -8.63 3.76 10.78
C MET A 168 -8.35 3.69 12.29
N MET A 169 -8.79 4.69 13.06
CA MET A 169 -8.66 4.66 14.53
C MET A 169 -9.40 3.47 15.13
N GLU A 170 -10.63 3.19 14.68
CA GLU A 170 -11.40 2.03 15.14
C GLU A 170 -10.63 0.71 14.91
N VAL A 171 -10.05 0.52 13.72
CA VAL A 171 -9.31 -0.70 13.36
C VAL A 171 -8.04 -0.87 14.19
N PHE A 172 -7.26 0.20 14.45
CA PHE A 172 -5.90 0.08 14.99
C PHE A 172 -5.76 0.44 16.46
N THR A 173 -6.72 1.16 17.06
CA THR A 173 -6.63 1.60 18.47
C THR A 173 -7.67 0.97 19.39
N ASN A 174 -8.74 0.41 18.85
CA ASN A 174 -9.72 -0.32 19.64
C ASN A 174 -9.16 -1.68 20.04
N SER A 175 -9.04 -1.92 21.36
CA SER A 175 -8.46 -3.15 21.92
C SER A 175 -9.24 -4.43 21.60
N SER A 176 -10.50 -4.30 21.19
CA SER A 176 -11.35 -5.44 20.78
C SER A 176 -11.13 -5.84 19.32
N LYS A 177 -10.42 -5.03 18.52
CA LYS A 177 -10.21 -5.28 17.09
C LYS A 177 -8.94 -6.05 16.80
N PRO A 178 -8.91 -6.91 15.76
CA PRO A 178 -7.77 -7.78 15.45
C PRO A 178 -6.47 -7.01 15.20
N PHE A 179 -6.53 -5.84 14.58
CA PHE A 179 -5.36 -5.03 14.24
C PHE A 179 -4.89 -4.10 15.36
N TYR A 180 -5.46 -4.24 16.57
CA TYR A 180 -4.96 -3.49 17.73
C TYR A 180 -3.44 -3.66 17.89
N LYS A 181 -2.71 -2.54 17.96
CA LYS A 181 -1.23 -2.53 18.09
C LYS A 181 -0.49 -3.32 17.00
N PHE A 182 -1.00 -3.35 15.78
CA PHE A 182 -0.33 -4.06 14.67
C PHE A 182 0.97 -3.38 14.23
N GLY A 183 1.09 -2.09 14.37
CA GLY A 183 2.27 -1.34 13.95
C GLY A 183 2.32 0.05 14.58
N ASN A 184 3.30 0.83 14.18
CA ASN A 184 3.49 2.20 14.63
C ASN A 184 2.51 3.15 13.95
N LEU A 185 1.73 3.88 14.74
CA LEU A 185 0.81 4.89 14.25
C LEU A 185 1.54 6.19 13.92
N MET A 186 1.32 6.70 12.73
CA MET A 186 1.82 7.99 12.24
C MET A 186 0.64 8.83 11.76
N PHE A 187 0.53 10.04 12.26
CA PHE A 187 -0.43 11.04 11.79
C PHE A 187 0.31 12.05 10.93
N LEU A 188 -0.16 12.24 9.68
CA LEU A 188 0.35 13.35 8.90
C LEU A 188 -0.38 14.62 9.29
N ASN A 189 0.38 15.63 9.62
CA ASN A 189 -0.10 16.99 9.85
C ASN A 189 -0.05 17.80 8.54
N LYS A 190 -0.59 19.01 8.57
CA LYS A 190 -0.37 20.01 7.54
C LYS A 190 1.13 20.25 7.38
N ILE A 191 1.57 20.67 6.20
CA ILE A 191 2.98 21.01 5.97
C ILE A 191 3.26 22.37 6.59
N ASP A 192 4.32 22.47 7.39
CA ASP A 192 4.69 23.74 8.02
C ASP A 192 5.05 24.80 6.97
N THR A 193 4.64 26.03 7.22
CA THR A 193 4.80 27.19 6.31
C THR A 193 6.21 27.30 5.70
N PRO A 194 7.32 27.17 6.45
CA PRO A 194 8.66 27.28 5.87
C PRO A 194 8.91 26.30 4.72
N TYR A 195 8.45 25.05 4.85
CA TYR A 195 8.64 24.03 3.81
C TYR A 195 7.81 24.31 2.56
N LEU A 196 6.59 24.85 2.71
CA LEU A 196 5.76 25.24 1.56
C LEU A 196 6.36 26.45 0.83
N VAL A 197 6.87 27.43 1.57
CA VAL A 197 7.56 28.60 0.98
C VAL A 197 8.81 28.15 0.20
N GLU A 198 9.60 27.27 0.75
CA GLU A 198 10.76 26.66 0.06
C GLU A 198 10.33 25.90 -1.20
N PHE A 199 9.26 25.12 -1.11
CA PHE A 199 8.68 24.41 -2.25
C PHE A 199 8.27 25.38 -3.36
N PHE A 200 7.56 26.47 -3.05
CA PHE A 200 7.19 27.47 -4.06
C PHE A 200 8.41 28.12 -4.70
N ASN A 201 9.39 28.53 -3.90
CA ASN A 201 10.63 29.12 -4.43
C ASN A 201 11.31 28.15 -5.43
N SER A 202 11.44 26.88 -5.07
CA SER A 202 11.99 25.86 -5.97
C SER A 202 11.18 25.74 -7.25
N ARG A 203 9.84 25.61 -7.17
CA ARG A 203 8.99 25.44 -8.36
C ARG A 203 8.99 26.65 -9.29
N PHE A 204 9.00 27.85 -8.75
CA PHE A 204 9.12 29.05 -9.57
C PHE A 204 10.50 29.11 -10.26
N SER A 205 11.56 28.77 -9.52
CA SER A 205 12.93 28.73 -10.06
C SER A 205 13.07 27.70 -11.19
N ASP A 206 12.46 26.51 -11.05
CA ASP A 206 12.46 25.46 -12.10
C ASP A 206 11.87 25.96 -13.43
N THR A 207 11.03 27.01 -13.40
CA THR A 207 10.42 27.62 -14.61
C THR A 207 11.11 28.93 -15.03
N GLY A 208 12.27 29.26 -14.44
CA GLY A 208 12.98 30.52 -14.70
C GLY A 208 12.30 31.75 -14.11
N LYS A 209 11.38 31.59 -13.17
CA LYS A 209 10.64 32.66 -12.49
C LYS A 209 11.05 32.75 -11.03
N SER A 210 10.64 33.84 -10.38
CA SER A 210 10.82 34.03 -8.94
C SER A 210 9.51 34.44 -8.31
N ILE A 211 9.33 34.07 -7.05
CA ILE A 211 8.23 34.53 -6.20
C ILE A 211 8.85 35.27 -5.01
N ASN A 212 8.28 36.42 -4.62
CA ASN A 212 8.75 37.10 -3.41
C ASN A 212 8.18 36.40 -2.15
N LYS A 213 8.86 36.61 -1.03
CA LYS A 213 8.52 35.95 0.24
C LYS A 213 7.11 36.29 0.72
N ASP A 214 6.64 37.50 0.53
CA ASP A 214 5.32 37.93 0.99
C ASP A 214 4.23 37.28 0.18
N ALA A 215 4.39 37.20 -1.14
CA ALA A 215 3.45 36.45 -2.03
C ALA A 215 3.45 34.96 -1.71
N ALA A 216 4.61 34.35 -1.47
CA ALA A 216 4.69 32.94 -1.07
C ALA A 216 3.96 32.67 0.25
N ASN A 217 4.18 33.54 1.27
CA ASN A 217 3.48 33.44 2.56
C ASN A 217 1.96 33.62 2.40
N LEU A 218 1.53 34.59 1.60
CA LEU A 218 0.10 34.81 1.32
C LEU A 218 -0.54 33.59 0.69
N ILE A 219 0.13 32.94 -0.28
CA ILE A 219 -0.38 31.70 -0.88
C ILE A 219 -0.53 30.61 0.19
N VAL A 220 0.49 30.42 1.05
CA VAL A 220 0.43 29.41 2.12
C VAL A 220 -0.75 29.66 3.06
N GLU A 221 -0.99 30.92 3.43
CA GLU A 221 -2.12 31.33 4.26
C GLU A 221 -3.46 31.02 3.57
N LEU A 222 -3.61 31.39 2.29
CA LEU A 222 -4.83 31.17 1.51
C LEU A 222 -5.16 29.68 1.35
N VAL A 223 -4.16 28.82 1.20
CA VAL A 223 -4.36 27.36 1.09
C VAL A 223 -4.36 26.66 2.46
N ASP A 224 -4.24 27.42 3.55
CA ASP A 224 -4.24 26.90 4.94
C ASP A 224 -3.25 25.73 5.12
N ASN A 225 -2.06 25.84 4.56
CA ASN A 225 -1.02 24.81 4.61
C ASN A 225 -1.45 23.45 4.02
N HIS A 226 -2.51 23.40 3.20
CA HIS A 226 -3.05 22.17 2.67
C HIS A 226 -2.27 21.71 1.43
N PRO A 227 -1.62 20.50 1.44
CA PRO A 227 -0.72 20.08 0.37
C PRO A 227 -1.38 20.01 -1.01
N TYR A 228 -2.63 19.58 -1.08
CA TYR A 228 -3.36 19.48 -2.35
C TYR A 228 -3.62 20.82 -3.03
N TYR A 229 -3.90 21.85 -2.24
CA TYR A 229 -4.16 23.20 -2.80
C TYR A 229 -2.87 24.00 -3.05
N ALA A 230 -1.74 23.52 -2.50
CA ALA A 230 -0.43 24.15 -2.68
C ALA A 230 0.30 23.67 -3.97
N GLN A 231 -0.27 22.74 -4.73
CA GLN A 231 0.31 22.22 -5.98
C GLN A 231 -0.01 23.12 -7.21
#